data_3c5ce018500282966b3cb97180c6a8dc
#
_entry.id   3c5ce018500282966b3cb97180c6a8dc
#
_cell.length_a   1.000
_cell.length_b   1.000
_cell.length_c   1.000
_cell.angle_alpha   90.00
_cell.angle_beta   90.00
_cell.angle_gamma   90.00
#
_symmetry.space_group_name_H-M   'P 1'
#
loop_
_entity.id
_entity.type
_entity.pdbx_description
1 polymer ?
#
loop_
_entity_poly.entity_id
_entity_poly.type
_entity_poly.pdbx_seq_one_letter_code
_entity_poly.pdbx_strand_id
1 'polypeptide(L)'
;MALPVLQELAHTSGETTSMFVRLGYKRVLVQRVEGPHPLRFVLPLGEKLPLHVGAGKVLAAAMVEDDIRQMLDELGEIRLANGQPMSREALINELEQVRKQGYAVSLGERMLGIVAVAAPINDARGNTIAALSVAGTADRLPSKEVERLSVMVRDAAKMIAERYDGGAWTT
;
A
#
# COMPACT_ATOMS: atom_id res chain seq x y z
N MET A 1 -17.37 3.36 6.18
CA MET A 1 -16.72 4.66 6.43
C MET A 1 -15.57 4.97 5.47
N ALA A 2 -14.69 4.03 5.14
CA ALA A 2 -13.64 4.26 4.14
C ALA A 2 -14.14 4.24 2.67
N LEU A 3 -15.20 3.48 2.39
CA LEU A 3 -15.68 3.24 1.02
C LEU A 3 -15.91 4.51 0.19
N PRO A 4 -16.58 5.57 0.69
CA PRO A 4 -16.77 6.79 -0.09
C PRO A 4 -15.45 7.46 -0.48
N VAL A 5 -14.42 7.40 0.37
CA VAL A 5 -13.10 7.97 0.07
C VAL A 5 -12.39 7.14 -1.00
N LEU A 6 -12.49 5.81 -0.93
CA LEU A 6 -11.95 4.94 -1.97
C LEU A 6 -12.64 5.19 -3.33
N GLN A 7 -13.97 5.37 -3.32
CA GLN A 7 -14.74 5.66 -4.53
C GLN A 7 -14.31 6.99 -5.17
N GLU A 8 -14.18 8.04 -4.36
CA GLU A 8 -13.71 9.34 -4.83
C GLU A 8 -12.28 9.26 -5.38
N LEU A 9 -11.39 8.56 -4.67
CA LEU A 9 -10.01 8.36 -5.11
C LEU A 9 -9.94 7.54 -6.41
N ALA A 10 -10.74 6.48 -6.55
CA ALA A 10 -10.80 5.70 -7.78
C ALA A 10 -11.33 6.52 -8.95
N HIS A 11 -12.35 7.33 -8.72
CA HIS A 11 -12.90 8.23 -9.73
C HIS A 11 -11.89 9.29 -10.18
N THR A 12 -11.23 9.95 -9.22
CA THR A 12 -10.31 11.06 -9.49
C THR A 12 -8.98 10.60 -10.09
N SER A 13 -8.48 9.44 -9.65
CA SER A 13 -7.25 8.86 -10.20
C SER A 13 -7.49 8.13 -11.53
N GLY A 14 -8.70 7.63 -11.76
CA GLY A 14 -9.02 6.73 -12.86
C GLY A 14 -8.50 5.30 -12.67
N GLU A 15 -7.94 4.96 -11.50
CA GLU A 15 -7.27 3.70 -11.23
C GLU A 15 -7.93 2.93 -10.07
N THR A 16 -7.57 1.67 -9.92
CA THR A 16 -8.09 0.82 -8.84
C THR A 16 -7.53 1.25 -7.49
N THR A 17 -8.41 1.46 -6.51
CA THR A 17 -8.04 1.75 -5.13
C THR A 17 -8.29 0.55 -4.24
N SER A 18 -7.40 0.31 -3.29
CA SER A 18 -7.45 -0.84 -2.39
C SER A 18 -7.02 -0.45 -0.99
N MET A 19 -7.63 -1.06 0.01
CA MET A 19 -7.25 -0.91 1.41
C MET A 19 -6.83 -2.28 1.96
N PHE A 20 -5.70 -2.28 2.65
CA PHE A 20 -5.09 -3.48 3.24
C PHE A 20 -4.88 -3.29 4.73
N VAL A 21 -4.99 -4.38 5.48
CA VAL A 21 -4.59 -4.46 6.88
C VAL A 21 -3.48 -5.50 7.05
N ARG A 22 -2.68 -5.35 8.11
CA ARG A 22 -1.62 -6.32 8.43
C ARG A 22 -2.18 -7.50 9.22
N LEU A 23 -1.79 -8.69 8.82
CA LEU A 23 -2.03 -9.94 9.56
C LEU A 23 -0.71 -10.72 9.63
N GLY A 24 -0.03 -10.68 10.75
CA GLY A 24 1.34 -11.21 10.87
C GLY A 24 2.28 -10.51 9.90
N TYR A 25 2.96 -11.27 9.05
CA TYR A 25 3.85 -10.76 7.99
C TYR A 25 3.20 -10.80 6.60
N LYS A 26 1.88 -10.72 6.57
CA LYS A 26 1.09 -10.57 5.34
C LYS A 26 0.21 -9.32 5.42
N ARG A 27 -0.20 -8.82 4.27
CA ARG A 27 -1.29 -7.87 4.16
C ARG A 27 -2.52 -8.58 3.61
N VAL A 28 -3.70 -8.18 4.06
CA VAL A 28 -4.99 -8.71 3.62
C VAL A 28 -5.78 -7.60 2.95
N LEU A 29 -6.31 -7.88 1.77
CA LEU A 29 -7.20 -6.95 1.07
C LEU A 29 -8.57 -6.95 1.76
N VAL A 30 -8.95 -5.81 2.34
CA VAL A 30 -10.22 -5.68 3.08
C VAL A 30 -11.27 -4.84 2.36
N GLN A 31 -10.84 -3.95 1.47
CA GLN A 31 -11.75 -3.11 0.67
C GLN A 31 -11.10 -2.78 -0.66
N ARG A 32 -11.93 -2.69 -1.71
CA ARG A 32 -11.48 -2.35 -3.05
C ARG A 32 -12.57 -1.63 -3.83
N VAL A 33 -12.14 -0.67 -4.64
CA VAL A 33 -12.94 -0.02 -5.67
C VAL A 33 -12.18 -0.10 -6.98
N GLU A 34 -12.78 -0.71 -7.99
CA GLU A 34 -12.16 -0.87 -9.29
C GLU A 34 -12.19 0.44 -10.07
N GLY A 35 -11.09 0.73 -10.75
CA GLY A 35 -11.01 1.82 -11.70
C GLY A 35 -11.79 1.52 -13.00
N PRO A 36 -12.04 2.54 -13.82
CA PRO A 36 -12.82 2.43 -15.05
C PRO A 36 -12.08 1.72 -16.20
N HIS A 37 -10.78 1.49 -16.11
CA HIS A 37 -10.00 0.91 -17.19
C HIS A 37 -10.23 -0.59 -17.36
N PRO A 38 -10.35 -1.12 -18.63
CA PRO A 38 -10.60 -2.55 -18.89
C PRO A 38 -9.50 -3.48 -18.36
N LEU A 39 -8.25 -3.05 -18.39
CA LEU A 39 -7.08 -3.81 -17.92
C LEU A 39 -6.81 -3.54 -16.44
N ARG A 40 -7.83 -3.59 -15.63
CA ARG A 40 -7.70 -3.43 -14.20
C ARG A 40 -7.13 -4.69 -13.55
N PHE A 41 -6.32 -4.46 -12.55
CA PHE A 41 -5.75 -5.51 -11.74
C PHE A 41 -6.76 -6.02 -10.71
N VAL A 42 -7.15 -7.27 -10.78
CA VAL A 42 -8.17 -7.85 -9.90
C VAL A 42 -7.53 -8.70 -8.81
N LEU A 43 -7.73 -8.27 -7.55
CA LEU A 43 -7.43 -9.04 -6.35
C LEU A 43 -8.73 -9.33 -5.62
N PRO A 44 -9.04 -10.59 -5.25
CA PRO A 44 -10.21 -10.89 -4.44
C PRO A 44 -10.05 -10.35 -3.02
N LEU A 45 -11.19 -9.96 -2.41
CA LEU A 45 -11.21 -9.60 -0.99
C LEU A 45 -10.74 -10.80 -0.15
N GLY A 46 -9.98 -10.53 0.90
CA GLY A 46 -9.38 -11.55 1.76
C GLY A 46 -8.07 -12.13 1.21
N GLU A 47 -7.64 -11.75 0.02
CA GLU A 47 -6.34 -12.17 -0.53
C GLU A 47 -5.19 -11.76 0.39
N LYS A 48 -4.30 -12.71 0.66
CA LYS A 48 -3.12 -12.52 1.49
C LYS A 48 -1.90 -12.31 0.62
N LEU A 49 -1.26 -11.18 0.74
CA LEU A 49 -0.10 -10.77 -0.03
C LEU A 49 1.10 -10.48 0.89
N PRO A 50 2.34 -10.59 0.38
CA PRO A 50 3.52 -10.28 1.19
C PRO A 50 3.59 -8.79 1.57
N LEU A 51 4.30 -8.49 2.69
CA LEU A 51 4.53 -7.12 3.15
C LEU A 51 5.69 -6.41 2.45
N HIS A 52 6.64 -7.14 1.90
CA HIS A 52 7.89 -6.56 1.37
C HIS A 52 7.76 -5.91 -0.01
N VAL A 53 6.59 -6.00 -0.64
CA VAL A 53 6.32 -5.43 -1.98
C VAL A 53 5.01 -4.66 -2.01
N GLY A 54 4.91 -3.69 -2.91
CA GLY A 54 3.70 -2.91 -3.13
C GLY A 54 3.24 -2.14 -1.88
N ALA A 55 1.94 -2.10 -1.67
CA ALA A 55 1.33 -1.45 -0.50
C ALA A 55 1.75 -2.08 0.85
N GLY A 56 2.26 -3.31 0.83
CA GLY A 56 2.79 -3.97 2.03
C GLY A 56 3.95 -3.23 2.66
N LYS A 57 4.76 -2.53 1.89
CA LYS A 57 5.88 -1.74 2.40
C LYS A 57 5.46 -0.65 3.38
N VAL A 58 4.28 -0.07 3.21
CA VAL A 58 3.71 0.90 4.15
C VAL A 58 3.45 0.27 5.52
N LEU A 59 2.88 -0.94 5.52
CA LEU A 59 2.60 -1.69 6.75
C LEU A 59 3.89 -2.21 7.39
N ALA A 60 4.84 -2.70 6.58
CA ALA A 60 6.14 -3.14 7.05
C ALA A 60 6.97 -2.00 7.65
N ALA A 61 6.94 -0.81 7.03
CA ALA A 61 7.65 0.37 7.53
C ALA A 61 7.17 0.83 8.92
N ALA A 62 5.94 0.48 9.30
CA ALA A 62 5.37 0.79 10.61
C ALA A 62 5.71 -0.26 11.69
N MET A 63 6.31 -1.38 11.32
CA MET A 63 6.69 -2.44 12.27
C MET A 63 7.89 -2.02 13.10
N VAL A 64 8.00 -2.58 14.30
CA VAL A 64 9.21 -2.47 15.13
C VAL A 64 10.35 -3.26 14.48
N GLU A 65 11.59 -2.88 14.79
CA GLU A 65 12.78 -3.43 14.14
C GLU A 65 12.90 -4.95 14.28
N ASP A 66 12.54 -5.50 15.43
CA ASP A 66 12.59 -6.96 15.66
C ASP A 66 11.58 -7.70 14.77
N ASP A 67 10.39 -7.17 14.58
CA ASP A 67 9.40 -7.74 13.67
C ASP A 67 9.88 -7.68 12.21
N ILE A 68 10.55 -6.60 11.81
CA ILE A 68 11.14 -6.48 10.47
C ILE A 68 12.21 -7.56 10.27
N ARG A 69 13.09 -7.75 11.25
CA ARG A 69 14.13 -8.80 11.20
C ARG A 69 13.51 -10.18 11.08
N GLN A 70 12.51 -10.49 11.89
CA GLN A 70 11.83 -11.79 11.86
C GLN A 70 11.11 -11.99 10.51
N MET A 71 10.46 -10.99 9.97
CA MET A 71 9.87 -11.04 8.62
C MET A 71 10.93 -11.37 7.56
N LEU A 72 12.09 -10.72 7.63
CA LEU A 72 13.21 -10.97 6.71
C LEU A 72 13.77 -12.37 6.82
N ASP A 73 13.85 -12.92 8.05
CA ASP A 73 14.29 -14.28 8.28
C ASP A 73 13.31 -15.31 7.71
N GLU A 74 12.02 -15.08 7.81
CA GLU A 74 10.99 -15.92 7.22
C GLU A 74 10.95 -15.84 5.68
N LEU A 75 11.22 -14.67 5.10
CA LEU A 75 11.29 -14.49 3.65
C LEU A 75 12.49 -15.21 3.01
N GLY A 76 13.62 -15.26 3.70
CA GLY A 76 14.87 -15.78 3.12
C GLY A 76 15.35 -14.95 1.94
N GLU A 77 15.51 -15.55 0.76
CA GLU A 77 15.88 -14.85 -0.46
C GLU A 77 14.69 -14.08 -1.02
N ILE A 78 14.90 -12.77 -1.24
CA ILE A 78 13.87 -11.89 -1.79
C ILE A 78 14.11 -11.75 -3.29
N ARG A 79 13.09 -12.07 -4.09
CA ARG A 79 13.07 -11.84 -5.54
C ARG A 79 11.86 -11.01 -5.95
N LEU A 80 12.11 -10.03 -6.80
CA LEU A 80 11.06 -9.23 -7.43
C LEU A 80 10.45 -9.97 -8.62
N ALA A 81 9.33 -9.47 -9.14
CA ALA A 81 8.63 -10.10 -10.26
C ALA A 81 9.48 -10.22 -11.55
N ASN A 82 10.48 -9.36 -11.73
CA ASN A 82 11.45 -9.42 -12.83
C ASN A 82 12.57 -10.44 -12.60
N GLY A 83 12.53 -11.21 -11.50
CA GLY A 83 13.56 -12.18 -11.12
C GLY A 83 14.80 -11.57 -10.46
N GLN A 84 14.91 -10.26 -10.36
CA GLN A 84 16.05 -9.61 -9.71
C GLN A 84 16.02 -9.85 -8.19
N PRO A 85 17.17 -10.20 -7.60
CA PRO A 85 17.28 -10.32 -6.16
C PRO A 85 17.22 -8.93 -5.51
N MET A 86 16.63 -8.86 -4.32
CA MET A 86 16.67 -7.69 -3.46
C MET A 86 17.39 -8.07 -2.15
N SER A 87 18.41 -7.30 -1.77
CA SER A 87 19.09 -7.53 -0.49
C SER A 87 18.21 -7.10 0.69
N ARG A 88 18.43 -7.72 1.86
CA ARG A 88 17.79 -7.31 3.11
C ARG A 88 18.06 -5.84 3.43
N GLU A 89 19.29 -5.40 3.23
CA GLU A 89 19.71 -4.02 3.45
C GLU A 89 18.97 -3.06 2.53
N ALA A 90 18.82 -3.38 1.24
CA ALA A 90 18.07 -2.58 0.30
C ALA A 90 16.60 -2.44 0.73
N LEU A 91 15.96 -3.51 1.19
CA LEU A 91 14.60 -3.46 1.68
C LEU A 91 14.48 -2.62 2.95
N ILE A 92 15.40 -2.77 3.92
CA ILE A 92 15.41 -1.96 5.15
C ILE A 92 15.53 -0.46 4.80
N ASN A 93 16.45 -0.10 3.92
CA ASN A 93 16.62 1.28 3.47
C ASN A 93 15.37 1.82 2.79
N GLU A 94 14.71 1.01 1.99
CA GLU A 94 13.44 1.37 1.34
C GLU A 94 12.32 1.60 2.36
N LEU A 95 12.19 0.74 3.38
CA LEU A 95 11.21 0.91 4.46
C LEU A 95 11.49 2.18 5.28
N GLU A 96 12.75 2.53 5.51
CA GLU A 96 13.12 3.81 6.14
C GLU A 96 12.70 5.01 5.30
N GLN A 97 12.89 4.95 3.97
CA GLN A 97 12.42 6.01 3.08
C GLN A 97 10.89 6.12 3.11
N VAL A 98 10.17 5.02 3.07
CA VAL A 98 8.70 5.00 3.20
C VAL A 98 8.27 5.68 4.51
N ARG A 99 8.94 5.38 5.62
CA ARG A 99 8.66 5.99 6.91
C ARG A 99 8.88 7.51 6.91
N LYS A 100 9.96 7.97 6.28
CA LYS A 100 10.31 9.39 6.19
C LYS A 100 9.37 10.18 5.29
N GLN A 101 9.05 9.65 4.11
CA GLN A 101 8.26 10.37 3.10
C GLN A 101 6.74 10.18 3.26
N GLY A 102 6.29 9.17 4.02
CA GLY A 102 4.88 8.91 4.30
C GLY A 102 4.11 8.22 3.17
N TYR A 103 4.81 7.62 2.22
CA TYR A 103 4.21 6.81 1.15
C TYR A 103 5.22 5.83 0.55
N ALA A 104 4.72 4.82 -0.14
CA ALA A 104 5.53 3.85 -0.88
C ALA A 104 5.15 3.86 -2.35
N VAL A 105 6.15 3.67 -3.22
CA VAL A 105 5.97 3.44 -4.65
C VAL A 105 6.46 2.04 -4.99
N SER A 106 5.70 1.32 -5.79
CA SER A 106 6.04 -0.01 -6.31
C SER A 106 6.03 0.02 -7.83
N LEU A 107 7.17 -0.30 -8.43
CA LEU A 107 7.36 -0.32 -9.88
C LEU A 107 7.59 -1.78 -10.33
N GLY A 108 6.52 -2.50 -10.59
CA GLY A 108 6.59 -3.88 -11.06
C GLY A 108 7.17 -4.88 -10.05
N GLU A 109 7.12 -4.59 -8.75
CA GLU A 109 7.75 -5.42 -7.72
C GLU A 109 7.09 -6.79 -7.56
N ARG A 110 5.77 -6.83 -7.54
CA ARG A 110 4.98 -8.06 -7.43
C ARG A 110 4.50 -8.57 -8.78
N MET A 111 4.17 -7.68 -9.68
CA MET A 111 3.68 -7.99 -11.04
C MET A 111 4.27 -6.99 -12.02
N LEU A 112 4.92 -7.50 -13.07
CA LEU A 112 5.51 -6.68 -14.12
C LEU A 112 4.46 -5.77 -14.76
N GLY A 113 4.85 -4.54 -15.07
CA GLY A 113 3.98 -3.56 -15.72
C GLY A 113 2.92 -2.93 -14.83
N ILE A 114 2.87 -3.27 -13.53
CA ILE A 114 1.97 -2.66 -12.56
C ILE A 114 2.74 -1.69 -11.67
N VAL A 115 2.20 -0.49 -11.54
CA VAL A 115 2.67 0.56 -10.63
C VAL A 115 1.65 0.74 -9.53
N ALA A 116 2.10 0.85 -8.30
CA ALA A 116 1.26 1.15 -7.15
C ALA A 116 1.87 2.27 -6.30
N VAL A 117 1.01 3.13 -5.78
CA VAL A 117 1.34 4.14 -4.78
C VAL A 117 0.48 3.90 -3.55
N ALA A 118 1.08 3.86 -2.38
CA ALA A 118 0.37 3.58 -1.14
C ALA A 118 0.78 4.53 0.00
N ALA A 119 -0.17 4.83 0.89
CA ALA A 119 0.07 5.63 2.09
C ALA A 119 -0.53 4.97 3.34
N PRO A 120 0.04 5.21 4.53
CA PRO A 120 -0.49 4.70 5.78
C PRO A 120 -1.77 5.42 6.19
N ILE A 121 -2.71 4.65 6.71
CA ILE A 121 -3.84 5.17 7.48
C ILE A 121 -3.47 4.99 8.95
N ASN A 122 -3.32 6.11 9.66
CA ASN A 122 -2.89 6.11 11.05
C ASN A 122 -4.07 6.43 11.98
N ASP A 123 -4.07 5.81 13.17
CA ASP A 123 -4.98 6.20 14.25
C ASP A 123 -4.56 7.51 14.92
N ALA A 124 -5.37 8.03 15.87
CA ALA A 124 -5.08 9.24 16.62
C ALA A 124 -3.77 9.19 17.44
N ARG A 125 -3.25 7.99 17.68
CA ARG A 125 -1.97 7.79 18.39
C ARG A 125 -0.78 7.74 17.44
N GLY A 126 -1.02 7.81 16.12
CA GLY A 126 -0.01 7.72 15.09
C GLY A 126 0.37 6.28 14.67
N ASN A 127 -0.35 5.25 15.16
CA ASN A 127 -0.10 3.88 14.73
C ASN A 127 -0.71 3.63 13.35
N THR A 128 0.02 3.00 12.47
CA THR A 128 -0.50 2.58 11.17
C THR A 128 -1.44 1.39 11.34
N ILE A 129 -2.72 1.60 11.06
CA ILE A 129 -3.78 0.59 11.17
C ILE A 129 -4.14 -0.05 9.84
N ALA A 130 -3.87 0.62 8.74
CA ALA A 130 -4.13 0.13 7.40
C ALA A 130 -3.21 0.82 6.37
N ALA A 131 -3.20 0.32 5.14
CA ALA A 131 -2.58 0.96 3.98
C ALA A 131 -3.65 1.21 2.91
N LEU A 132 -3.69 2.43 2.38
CA LEU A 132 -4.49 2.81 1.21
C LEU A 132 -3.57 2.80 -0.01
N SER A 133 -4.02 2.23 -1.13
CA SER A 133 -3.22 2.10 -2.34
C SER A 133 -4.04 2.43 -3.58
N VAL A 134 -3.38 3.05 -4.55
CA VAL A 134 -3.84 3.18 -5.94
C VAL A 134 -2.88 2.37 -6.81
N ALA A 135 -3.42 1.58 -7.73
CA ALA A 135 -2.62 0.75 -8.64
C ALA A 135 -3.18 0.76 -10.06
N GLY A 136 -2.29 0.81 -11.03
CA GLY A 136 -2.60 0.77 -12.45
C GLY A 136 -1.43 0.28 -13.27
N THR A 137 -1.57 0.33 -14.59
CA THR A 137 -0.50 -0.07 -15.51
C THR A 137 0.56 1.02 -15.67
N ALA A 138 1.80 0.63 -15.92
CA ALA A 138 2.93 1.55 -16.00
C ALA A 138 2.81 2.60 -17.11
N ASP A 139 2.13 2.28 -18.21
CA ASP A 139 1.86 3.21 -19.31
C ASP A 139 0.95 4.37 -18.91
N ARG A 140 -0.01 4.12 -17.99
CA ARG A 140 -0.90 5.17 -17.45
C ARG A 140 -0.28 5.92 -16.27
N LEU A 141 0.72 5.35 -15.60
CA LEU A 141 1.33 5.90 -14.39
C LEU A 141 2.82 6.21 -14.56
N PRO A 142 3.19 7.14 -15.47
CA PRO A 142 4.56 7.65 -15.54
C PRO A 142 4.92 8.45 -14.27
N SER A 143 6.18 8.76 -14.07
CA SER A 143 6.71 9.41 -12.86
C SER A 143 5.90 10.62 -12.41
N LYS A 144 5.47 11.49 -13.34
CA LYS A 144 4.66 12.67 -13.03
C LYS A 144 3.29 12.31 -12.42
N GLU A 145 2.65 11.24 -12.92
CA GLU A 145 1.41 10.74 -12.37
C GLU A 145 1.63 10.08 -11.00
N VAL A 146 2.72 9.36 -10.82
CA VAL A 146 3.11 8.80 -9.51
C VAL A 146 3.26 9.90 -8.46
N GLU A 147 3.90 11.02 -8.79
CA GLU A 147 4.01 12.18 -7.89
C GLU A 147 2.63 12.75 -7.54
N ARG A 148 1.76 12.95 -8.53
CA ARG A 148 0.38 13.40 -8.30
C ARG A 148 -0.39 12.44 -7.41
N LEU A 149 -0.32 11.15 -7.68
CA LEU A 149 -0.98 10.11 -6.90
C LEU A 149 -0.44 10.03 -5.46
N SER A 150 0.85 10.28 -5.24
CA SER A 150 1.42 10.26 -3.90
C SER A 150 0.79 11.30 -2.96
N VAL A 151 0.43 12.47 -3.49
CA VAL A 151 -0.32 13.50 -2.75
C VAL A 151 -1.75 13.04 -2.51
N MET A 152 -2.45 12.60 -3.56
CA MET A 152 -3.85 12.19 -3.48
C MET A 152 -4.06 11.02 -2.52
N VAL A 153 -3.20 10.00 -2.55
CA VAL A 153 -3.31 8.84 -1.68
C VAL A 153 -3.05 9.21 -0.21
N ARG A 154 -2.07 10.09 0.06
CA ARG A 154 -1.82 10.59 1.42
C ARG A 154 -3.00 11.40 1.96
N ASP A 155 -3.56 12.30 1.16
CA ASP A 155 -4.72 13.10 1.56
C ASP A 155 -5.94 12.23 1.83
N ALA A 156 -6.21 11.26 0.96
CA ALA A 156 -7.30 10.30 1.13
C ALA A 156 -7.09 9.42 2.39
N ALA A 157 -5.86 8.95 2.64
CA ALA A 157 -5.55 8.18 3.84
C ALA A 157 -5.80 8.99 5.12
N LYS A 158 -5.43 10.27 5.13
CA LYS A 158 -5.71 11.19 6.23
C LYS A 158 -7.21 11.40 6.43
N MET A 159 -7.98 11.59 5.37
CA MET A 159 -9.45 11.69 5.45
C MET A 159 -10.10 10.44 6.05
N ILE A 160 -9.58 9.25 5.74
CA ILE A 160 -10.08 8.00 6.34
C ILE A 160 -9.73 7.96 7.84
N ALA A 161 -8.50 8.32 8.20
CA ALA A 161 -8.05 8.39 9.59
C ALA A 161 -8.93 9.32 10.45
N GLU A 162 -9.18 10.53 9.98
CA GLU A 162 -10.04 11.51 10.66
C GLU A 162 -11.47 10.99 10.87
N ARG A 163 -12.03 10.25 9.92
CA ARG A 163 -13.35 9.63 10.04
C ARG A 163 -13.35 8.41 10.97
N TYR A 164 -12.22 7.73 11.09
CA TYR A 164 -12.03 6.62 12.02
C TYR A 164 -12.03 7.12 13.46
N ASP A 165 -11.27 8.18 13.75
CA ASP A 165 -11.14 8.76 15.09
C ASP A 165 -12.41 9.52 15.54
N GLY A 166 -13.20 10.06 14.60
CA GLY A 166 -14.46 10.74 14.86
C GLY A 166 -15.66 9.81 15.10
N GLY A 167 -15.51 8.52 14.86
CA GLY A 167 -16.52 7.50 15.07
C GLY A 167 -16.00 6.40 16.00
N ALA A 168 -16.40 6.41 17.26
CA ALA A 168 -16.22 5.22 18.07
C ALA A 168 -16.87 4.03 17.32
N TRP A 169 -16.11 2.96 17.14
CA TRP A 169 -16.68 1.70 16.69
C TRP A 169 -17.65 1.23 17.78
N THR A 170 -18.89 1.70 17.72
CA THR A 170 -19.98 1.06 18.45
C THR A 170 -20.33 -0.19 17.66
N THR A 171 -20.00 -1.32 18.24
CA THR A 171 -20.44 -2.66 17.86
C THR A 171 -21.95 -2.71 17.62
#